data_0cde733b847a597b78d135ac54cac6ce
#
_entry.id   0cde733b847a597b78d135ac54cac6ce
#
_cell.length_a   1.000
_cell.length_b   1.000
_cell.length_c   1.000
_cell.angle_alpha   90.00
_cell.angle_beta   90.00
_cell.angle_gamma   90.00
#
_symmetry.space_group_name_H-M   'P 1'
#
loop_
_entity.id
_entity.type
_entity.pdbx_description
1 polymer ?
#
loop_
_entity_poly.entity_id
_entity_poly.type
_entity_poly.pdbx_seq_one_letter_code
_entity_poly.pdbx_strand_id
1 'polypeptide(L)'
;MATNKFTYKTYQEESNYYQECSLEFEEKNKSLQQRMTDQENQSAQKIHELETQLQLMAEDEKAYENDPKRLNDAKDLQQIYEKFELEKQFLADYTSTNQTVRVYIQKMLTRLYVTDDPTQIDATHNSKINSLGFPIYHMETADGYRLYYAYSKTSAKPIHILCHCIKSKEAVYFNKMKNSETFKKKFRN
;
A
#
# COMPACT_ATOMS: atom_id res chain seq x y z
N MET A 1 -62.33 19.93 -52.66
CA MET A 1 -61.67 18.57 -52.71
C MET A 1 -60.15 18.63 -52.60
N ALA A 2 -59.47 19.80 -52.63
CA ALA A 2 -58.01 19.91 -52.54
C ALA A 2 -57.41 19.84 -51.08
N THR A 3 -58.18 20.32 -50.10
CA THR A 3 -57.73 20.37 -48.67
C THR A 3 -57.54 19.01 -48.02
N ASN A 4 -58.32 18.00 -48.40
CA ASN A 4 -58.20 16.65 -47.77
C ASN A 4 -56.98 15.85 -48.25
N LYS A 5 -56.46 16.14 -49.42
CA LYS A 5 -55.24 15.44 -49.91
C LYS A 5 -53.97 16.01 -49.29
N PHE A 6 -53.96 17.27 -48.95
CA PHE A 6 -52.78 17.92 -48.31
C PHE A 6 -52.62 17.47 -46.86
N THR A 7 -53.70 17.40 -46.08
CA THR A 7 -53.73 16.89 -44.73
C THR A 7 -53.28 15.44 -44.62
N TYR A 8 -53.74 14.58 -45.54
CA TYR A 8 -53.37 13.16 -45.52
C TYR A 8 -51.90 12.92 -45.82
N LYS A 9 -51.30 13.72 -46.71
CA LYS A 9 -49.89 13.64 -47.05
C LYS A 9 -48.99 14.07 -45.87
N THR A 10 -49.37 15.12 -45.13
CA THR A 10 -48.67 15.60 -43.95
C THR A 10 -48.69 14.55 -42.80
N TYR A 11 -49.82 13.90 -42.55
CA TYR A 11 -49.92 12.83 -41.55
C TYR A 11 -49.07 11.60 -41.92
N GLN A 12 -48.91 11.30 -43.17
CA GLN A 12 -48.13 10.20 -43.64
C GLN A 12 -46.62 10.49 -43.52
N GLU A 13 -46.21 11.71 -43.79
CA GLU A 13 -44.83 12.18 -43.61
C GLU A 13 -44.46 12.23 -42.13
N GLU A 14 -45.32 12.68 -41.22
CA GLU A 14 -45.13 12.64 -39.80
C GLU A 14 -45.05 11.18 -39.27
N SER A 15 -45.93 10.28 -39.71
CA SER A 15 -45.90 8.91 -39.32
C SER A 15 -44.58 8.21 -39.70
N ASN A 16 -44.12 8.45 -40.94
CA ASN A 16 -42.83 7.90 -41.39
C ASN A 16 -41.66 8.44 -40.59
N TYR A 17 -41.66 9.74 -40.26
CA TYR A 17 -40.64 10.36 -39.41
C TYR A 17 -40.61 9.74 -38.02
N TYR A 18 -41.75 9.52 -37.38
CA TYR A 18 -41.80 8.84 -36.08
C TYR A 18 -41.32 7.39 -36.14
N GLN A 19 -41.60 6.67 -37.23
CA GLN A 19 -41.08 5.32 -37.43
C GLN A 19 -39.57 5.29 -37.61
N GLU A 20 -39.00 6.20 -38.38
CA GLU A 20 -37.54 6.33 -38.53
C GLU A 20 -36.87 6.67 -37.19
N CYS A 21 -37.38 7.64 -36.41
CA CYS A 21 -36.90 7.97 -35.10
C CYS A 21 -36.96 6.78 -34.11
N SER A 22 -38.03 5.98 -34.17
CA SER A 22 -38.18 4.78 -33.33
C SER A 22 -37.12 3.73 -33.66
N LEU A 23 -36.87 3.49 -34.94
CA LEU A 23 -35.84 2.55 -35.40
C LEU A 23 -34.44 2.99 -34.99
N GLU A 24 -34.12 4.28 -35.20
CA GLU A 24 -32.83 4.83 -34.73
C GLU A 24 -32.65 4.71 -33.21
N PHE A 25 -33.71 4.91 -32.44
CA PHE A 25 -33.69 4.77 -30.99
C PHE A 25 -33.50 3.32 -30.55
N GLU A 26 -34.13 2.37 -31.22
CA GLU A 26 -33.95 0.95 -30.97
C GLU A 26 -32.52 0.47 -31.30
N GLU A 27 -31.96 0.94 -32.43
CA GLU A 27 -30.57 0.62 -32.80
C GLU A 27 -29.57 1.20 -31.78
N LYS A 28 -29.78 2.46 -31.35
CA LYS A 28 -28.96 3.08 -30.30
C LYS A 28 -29.04 2.33 -28.96
N ASN A 29 -30.26 1.93 -28.57
CA ASN A 29 -30.46 1.16 -27.34
C ASN A 29 -29.74 -0.18 -27.40
N LYS A 30 -29.87 -0.88 -28.54
CA LYS A 30 -29.18 -2.15 -28.74
C LYS A 30 -27.65 -2.02 -28.71
N SER A 31 -27.14 -0.97 -29.34
CA SER A 31 -25.69 -0.67 -29.29
C SER A 31 -25.21 -0.34 -27.89
N LEU A 32 -25.98 0.43 -27.11
CA LEU A 32 -25.65 0.74 -25.70
C LEU A 32 -25.69 -0.50 -24.82
N GLN A 33 -26.70 -1.36 -24.97
CA GLN A 33 -26.77 -2.63 -24.24
C GLN A 33 -25.57 -3.52 -24.54
N GLN A 34 -25.19 -3.64 -25.82
CA GLN A 34 -24.01 -4.41 -26.20
C GLN A 34 -22.74 -3.86 -25.52
N ARG A 35 -22.53 -2.53 -25.58
CA ARG A 35 -21.37 -1.89 -24.94
C ARG A 35 -21.35 -2.09 -23.42
N MET A 36 -22.50 -2.01 -22.76
CA MET A 36 -22.60 -2.29 -21.31
C MET A 36 -22.20 -3.73 -21.00
N THR A 37 -22.71 -4.71 -21.75
CA THR A 37 -22.36 -6.13 -21.57
C THR A 37 -20.87 -6.38 -21.80
N ASP A 38 -20.29 -5.77 -22.84
CA ASP A 38 -18.85 -5.89 -23.12
C ASP A 38 -18.00 -5.28 -21.98
N GLN A 39 -18.42 -4.15 -21.46
CA GLN A 39 -17.74 -3.49 -20.35
C GLN A 39 -17.85 -4.29 -19.03
N GLU A 40 -19.01 -4.87 -18.76
CA GLU A 40 -19.21 -5.77 -17.61
C GLU A 40 -18.30 -7.01 -17.70
N ASN A 41 -18.25 -7.64 -18.88
CA ASN A 41 -17.39 -8.80 -19.13
C ASN A 41 -15.90 -8.46 -18.96
N GLN A 42 -15.45 -7.32 -19.50
CA GLN A 42 -14.07 -6.85 -19.31
C GLN A 42 -13.75 -6.57 -17.83
N SER A 43 -14.67 -5.96 -17.11
CA SER A 43 -14.52 -5.70 -15.68
C SER A 43 -14.44 -6.99 -14.86
N ALA A 44 -15.30 -7.98 -15.16
CA ALA A 44 -15.28 -9.28 -14.51
C ALA A 44 -13.97 -10.05 -14.77
N GLN A 45 -13.47 -10.02 -16.00
CA GLN A 45 -12.16 -10.61 -16.33
C GLN A 45 -11.03 -9.94 -15.55
N LYS A 46 -11.03 -8.61 -15.46
CA LYS A 46 -10.00 -7.86 -14.72
C LYS A 46 -10.03 -8.15 -13.23
N ILE A 47 -11.23 -8.26 -12.66
CA ILE A 47 -11.40 -8.63 -11.23
C ILE A 47 -10.82 -10.02 -10.99
N HIS A 48 -11.16 -11.00 -11.82
CA HIS A 48 -10.66 -12.37 -11.69
C HIS A 48 -9.12 -12.45 -11.83
N GLU A 49 -8.54 -11.69 -12.77
CA GLU A 49 -7.08 -11.60 -12.93
C GLU A 49 -6.41 -11.04 -11.65
N LEU A 50 -6.96 -9.96 -11.09
CA LEU A 50 -6.45 -9.35 -9.86
C LEU A 50 -6.60 -10.26 -8.64
N GLU A 51 -7.70 -10.98 -8.52
CA GLU A 51 -7.91 -11.96 -7.45
C GLU A 51 -6.88 -13.09 -7.53
N THR A 52 -6.61 -13.60 -8.74
CA THR A 52 -5.59 -14.63 -8.98
C THR A 52 -4.20 -14.11 -8.60
N GLN A 53 -3.85 -12.88 -8.98
CA GLN A 53 -2.58 -12.27 -8.61
C GLN A 53 -2.45 -12.09 -7.10
N LEU A 54 -3.50 -11.65 -6.42
CA LEU A 54 -3.52 -11.52 -4.96
C LEU A 54 -3.35 -12.87 -4.26
N GLN A 55 -3.96 -13.93 -4.78
CA GLN A 55 -3.81 -15.27 -4.22
C GLN A 55 -2.38 -15.79 -4.38
N LEU A 56 -1.78 -15.65 -5.56
CA LEU A 56 -0.38 -16.01 -5.79
C LEU A 56 0.58 -15.24 -4.87
N MET A 57 0.37 -13.93 -4.71
CA MET A 57 1.17 -13.12 -3.79
C MET A 57 1.01 -13.57 -2.33
N ALA A 58 -0.18 -13.97 -1.91
CA ALA A 58 -0.41 -14.47 -0.55
C ALA A 58 0.21 -15.85 -0.31
N GLU A 59 0.25 -16.72 -1.31
CA GLU A 59 0.93 -18.01 -1.26
C GLU A 59 2.45 -17.84 -1.21
N ASP A 60 3.00 -16.94 -2.02
CA ASP A 60 4.40 -16.56 -1.99
C ASP A 60 4.80 -15.95 -0.63
N GLU A 61 3.97 -15.10 -0.04
CA GLU A 61 4.21 -14.50 1.27
C GLU A 61 4.26 -15.58 2.37
N LYS A 62 3.36 -16.56 2.35
CA LYS A 62 3.37 -17.69 3.29
C LYS A 62 4.58 -18.61 3.13
N ALA A 63 4.95 -18.95 1.90
CA ALA A 63 6.15 -19.74 1.62
C ALA A 63 7.41 -18.98 2.09
N TYR A 64 7.37 -17.68 1.96
CA TYR A 64 8.42 -16.75 2.31
C TYR A 64 8.60 -16.56 3.82
N GLU A 65 7.51 -16.56 4.61
CA GLU A 65 7.55 -16.50 6.07
C GLU A 65 8.16 -17.77 6.71
N ASN A 66 8.05 -18.91 6.03
CA ASN A 66 8.52 -20.22 6.52
C ASN A 66 9.91 -20.62 5.98
N ASP A 67 10.60 -19.74 5.24
CA ASP A 67 11.96 -20.02 4.75
C ASP A 67 12.95 -20.14 5.94
N PRO A 68 13.56 -21.33 6.17
CA PRO A 68 14.47 -21.55 7.30
C PRO A 68 15.66 -20.59 7.32
N LYS A 69 16.15 -20.16 6.16
CA LYS A 69 17.26 -19.21 6.05
C LYS A 69 16.87 -17.84 6.62
N ARG A 70 15.63 -17.40 6.36
CA ARG A 70 15.13 -16.11 6.85
C ARG A 70 14.84 -16.11 8.32
N LEU A 71 14.29 -17.21 8.84
CA LEU A 71 14.11 -17.39 10.27
C LEU A 71 15.44 -17.30 11.01
N ASN A 72 16.53 -17.82 10.44
CA ASN A 72 17.86 -17.68 10.98
C ASN A 72 18.36 -16.23 10.88
N ASP A 73 18.25 -15.58 9.72
CA ASP A 73 18.63 -14.17 9.54
C ASP A 73 17.93 -13.23 10.55
N ALA A 74 16.64 -13.46 10.83
CA ALA A 74 15.88 -12.69 11.79
C ALA A 74 16.34 -12.94 13.24
N LYS A 75 16.61 -14.19 13.60
CA LYS A 75 17.15 -14.57 14.91
C LYS A 75 18.55 -14.01 15.13
N ASP A 76 19.41 -14.12 14.13
CA ASP A 76 20.77 -13.62 14.18
C ASP A 76 20.77 -12.09 14.38
N LEU A 77 19.89 -11.38 13.65
CA LEU A 77 19.75 -9.95 13.81
C LEU A 77 19.29 -9.57 15.23
N GLN A 78 18.32 -10.30 15.78
CA GLN A 78 17.83 -10.07 17.15
C GLN A 78 18.89 -10.38 18.21
N GLN A 79 19.77 -11.36 17.99
CA GLN A 79 20.89 -11.67 18.89
C GLN A 79 21.99 -10.61 18.83
N ILE A 80 22.35 -10.16 17.63
CA ILE A 80 23.37 -9.12 17.43
C ILE A 80 22.94 -7.80 18.10
N TYR A 81 21.65 -7.45 17.96
CA TYR A 81 21.10 -6.20 18.49
C TYR A 81 20.15 -6.46 19.66
N GLU A 82 20.63 -7.18 20.67
CA GLU A 82 19.84 -7.60 21.84
C GLU A 82 19.19 -6.48 22.65
N LYS A 83 19.80 -5.29 22.64
CA LYS A 83 19.26 -4.07 23.28
C LYS A 83 18.04 -3.50 22.56
N PHE A 84 17.78 -3.93 21.31
CA PHE A 84 16.67 -3.42 20.52
C PHE A 84 15.45 -4.35 20.62
N GLU A 85 14.29 -3.77 20.59
CA GLU A 85 13.05 -4.45 20.28
C GLU A 85 12.83 -4.32 18.77
N LEU A 86 12.97 -5.41 18.03
CA LEU A 86 12.75 -5.44 16.58
C LEU A 86 11.29 -5.82 16.29
N GLU A 87 10.55 -4.91 15.71
CA GLU A 87 9.14 -5.17 15.37
C GLU A 87 9.03 -6.24 14.27
N LYS A 88 7.97 -7.08 14.35
CA LYS A 88 7.76 -8.18 13.38
C LYS A 88 7.76 -7.70 11.93
N GLN A 89 7.13 -6.56 11.67
CA GLN A 89 7.09 -5.98 10.33
C GLN A 89 8.50 -5.59 9.86
N PHE A 90 9.33 -5.02 10.74
CA PHE A 90 10.71 -4.70 10.42
C PHE A 90 11.52 -5.96 10.06
N LEU A 91 11.38 -7.05 10.83
CA LEU A 91 12.07 -8.30 10.57
C LEU A 91 11.65 -8.92 9.23
N ALA A 92 10.35 -8.94 8.94
CA ALA A 92 9.83 -9.42 7.67
C ALA A 92 10.37 -8.61 6.48
N ASP A 93 10.34 -7.29 6.57
CA ASP A 93 10.86 -6.41 5.52
C ASP A 93 12.37 -6.56 5.35
N TYR A 94 13.13 -6.65 6.46
CA TYR A 94 14.58 -6.83 6.43
C TYR A 94 14.98 -8.13 5.75
N THR A 95 14.34 -9.24 6.11
CA THR A 95 14.66 -10.55 5.53
C THR A 95 14.24 -10.66 4.06
N SER A 96 13.27 -9.85 3.62
CA SER A 96 12.80 -9.79 2.24
C SER A 96 13.61 -8.87 1.33
N THR A 97 14.43 -8.01 1.90
CA THR A 97 15.14 -6.98 1.15
C THR A 97 16.45 -7.50 0.54
N ASN A 98 16.96 -6.83 -0.49
CA ASN A 98 18.22 -7.22 -1.12
C ASN A 98 19.44 -6.92 -0.24
N GLN A 99 20.57 -7.55 -0.56
CA GLN A 99 21.80 -7.47 0.24
C GLN A 99 22.34 -6.03 0.39
N THR A 100 22.23 -5.21 -0.63
CA THR A 100 22.72 -3.82 -0.57
C THR A 100 21.95 -3.01 0.48
N VAL A 101 20.63 -3.12 0.48
CA VAL A 101 19.77 -2.44 1.46
C VAL A 101 19.99 -3.01 2.86
N ARG A 102 20.18 -4.32 3.01
CA ARG A 102 20.53 -4.93 4.31
C ARG A 102 21.80 -4.33 4.90
N VAL A 103 22.84 -4.13 4.09
CA VAL A 103 24.08 -3.48 4.55
C VAL A 103 23.82 -2.05 5.04
N TYR A 104 22.96 -1.29 4.37
CA TYR A 104 22.60 0.05 4.84
C TYR A 104 21.86 0.01 6.17
N ILE A 105 20.89 -0.90 6.30
CA ILE A 105 20.13 -1.09 7.54
C ILE A 105 21.08 -1.48 8.69
N GLN A 106 21.97 -2.45 8.46
CA GLN A 106 22.94 -2.90 9.48
C GLN A 106 23.87 -1.76 9.92
N LYS A 107 24.33 -0.91 9.01
CA LYS A 107 25.12 0.29 9.36
C LYS A 107 24.34 1.25 10.26
N MET A 108 23.06 1.48 9.95
CA MET A 108 22.20 2.32 10.78
C MET A 108 21.92 1.69 12.15
N LEU A 109 21.64 0.39 12.22
CA LEU A 109 21.44 -0.35 13.47
C LEU A 109 22.72 -0.32 14.32
N THR A 110 23.89 -0.56 13.74
CA THR A 110 25.17 -0.50 14.44
C THR A 110 25.42 0.90 15.02
N ARG A 111 25.14 1.94 14.25
CA ARG A 111 25.27 3.33 14.74
C ARG A 111 24.36 3.61 15.92
N LEU A 112 23.10 3.15 15.85
CA LEU A 112 22.16 3.25 16.98
C LEU A 112 22.62 2.45 18.20
N TYR A 113 23.20 1.25 17.97
CA TYR A 113 23.61 0.34 19.04
C TYR A 113 24.75 0.87 19.89
N VAL A 114 25.67 1.60 19.26
CA VAL A 114 26.85 2.20 19.94
C VAL A 114 26.61 3.61 20.48
N THR A 115 25.42 4.17 20.25
CA THR A 115 25.09 5.54 20.69
C THR A 115 24.40 5.50 22.04
N ASP A 116 24.89 6.30 23.00
CA ASP A 116 24.33 6.38 24.36
C ASP A 116 22.97 7.09 24.38
N ASP A 117 22.79 8.14 23.57
CA ASP A 117 21.51 8.83 23.40
C ASP A 117 21.05 8.82 21.94
N PRO A 118 20.15 7.87 21.58
CA PRO A 118 19.65 7.76 20.23
C PRO A 118 18.88 8.98 19.71
N THR A 119 18.43 9.86 20.61
CA THR A 119 17.71 11.08 20.24
C THR A 119 18.65 12.20 19.76
N GLN A 120 19.95 12.06 20.03
CA GLN A 120 21.00 13.02 19.68
C GLN A 120 21.80 12.62 18.42
N ILE A 121 21.44 11.53 17.78
CA ILE A 121 22.14 11.10 16.57
C ILE A 121 21.90 12.14 15.48
N ASP A 122 22.95 12.90 15.19
CA ASP A 122 23.12 13.84 14.08
C ASP A 122 21.84 14.56 13.61
N ALA A 123 21.63 15.79 14.06
CA ALA A 123 20.42 16.59 13.84
C ALA A 123 20.04 16.78 12.36
N THR A 124 20.99 16.57 11.43
CA THR A 124 20.73 16.64 9.98
C THR A 124 20.04 15.40 9.42
N HIS A 125 20.12 14.26 10.15
CA HIS A 125 19.61 12.98 9.70
C HIS A 125 18.58 12.35 10.67
N ASN A 126 18.20 13.07 11.72
CA ASN A 126 17.26 12.58 12.71
C ASN A 126 16.13 13.58 12.91
N SER A 127 14.99 13.36 12.27
CA SER A 127 13.81 14.18 12.47
C SER A 127 12.77 13.47 13.31
N LYS A 128 12.18 14.23 14.24
CA LYS A 128 11.12 13.76 15.12
C LYS A 128 9.77 13.85 14.41
N ILE A 129 9.08 12.74 14.35
CA ILE A 129 7.74 12.63 13.74
C ILE A 129 6.76 12.28 14.85
N ASN A 130 5.71 13.11 15.02
CA ASN A 130 4.68 12.90 16.05
C ASN A 130 3.36 12.34 15.49
N SER A 131 3.36 11.81 14.28
CA SER A 131 2.15 11.39 13.59
C SER A 131 1.39 10.24 14.26
N LEU A 132 2.04 9.48 15.13
CA LEU A 132 1.46 8.33 15.84
C LEU A 132 1.12 8.61 17.30
N GLY A 133 1.30 9.85 17.79
CA GLY A 133 1.03 10.22 19.18
C GLY A 133 2.19 9.98 20.15
N PHE A 134 3.33 9.51 19.64
CA PHE A 134 4.60 9.40 20.37
C PHE A 134 5.76 9.76 19.44
N PRO A 135 6.93 10.14 20.00
CA PRO A 135 8.08 10.54 19.19
C PRO A 135 8.64 9.36 18.40
N ILE A 136 8.69 9.52 17.08
CA ILE A 136 9.41 8.62 16.20
C ILE A 136 10.61 9.37 15.64
N TYR A 137 11.73 8.69 15.61
CA TYR A 137 12.96 9.17 15.02
C TYR A 137 13.25 8.38 13.75
N HIS A 138 14.01 8.95 12.85
CA HIS A 138 14.52 8.21 11.71
C HIS A 138 15.98 8.57 11.42
N MET A 139 16.70 7.59 10.91
CA MET A 139 17.99 7.77 10.25
C MET A 139 17.79 7.62 8.76
N GLU A 140 18.53 8.40 7.98
CA GLU A 140 18.45 8.39 6.51
C GLU A 140 19.83 8.12 5.91
N THR A 141 19.87 7.32 4.84
CA THR A 141 21.06 7.13 3.99
C THR A 141 21.06 8.16 2.86
N ALA A 142 22.23 8.36 2.23
CA ALA A 142 22.34 9.22 1.06
C ALA A 142 21.38 8.82 -0.09
N ASP A 143 21.04 7.53 -0.18
CA ASP A 143 20.13 6.99 -1.19
C ASP A 143 18.64 7.09 -0.80
N GLY A 144 18.33 7.82 0.29
CA GLY A 144 16.94 8.06 0.72
C GLY A 144 16.27 6.87 1.42
N TYR A 145 17.02 5.85 1.84
CA TYR A 145 16.51 4.81 2.73
C TYR A 145 16.45 5.32 4.17
N ARG A 146 15.38 5.00 4.86
CA ARG A 146 15.12 5.42 6.23
C ARG A 146 14.89 4.23 7.14
N LEU A 147 15.51 4.27 8.31
CA LEU A 147 15.24 3.39 9.45
C LEU A 147 14.48 4.19 10.51
N TYR A 148 13.28 3.73 10.86
CA TYR A 148 12.43 4.38 11.84
C TYR A 148 12.49 3.66 13.18
N TYR A 149 12.61 4.42 14.24
CA TYR A 149 12.67 3.89 15.61
C TYR A 149 11.96 4.81 16.61
N ALA A 150 11.50 4.20 17.69
CA ALA A 150 11.02 4.92 18.89
C ALA A 150 11.99 4.68 20.03
N TYR A 151 12.09 5.66 20.93
CA TYR A 151 12.94 5.56 22.10
C TYR A 151 12.12 5.77 23.37
N SER A 152 12.24 4.85 24.32
CA SER A 152 11.60 4.92 25.63
C SER A 152 12.60 4.63 26.74
N LYS A 153 12.83 5.61 27.61
CA LYS A 153 13.74 5.45 28.77
C LYS A 153 13.25 4.45 29.81
N THR A 154 11.97 4.12 29.80
CA THR A 154 11.32 3.24 30.80
C THR A 154 11.25 1.78 30.36
N SER A 155 11.57 1.47 29.12
CA SER A 155 11.54 0.12 28.59
C SER A 155 12.83 -0.63 28.89
N ALA A 156 12.74 -1.94 29.17
CA ALA A 156 13.90 -2.83 29.29
C ALA A 156 14.73 -2.89 27.98
N LYS A 157 14.07 -2.69 26.85
CA LYS A 157 14.69 -2.47 25.55
C LYS A 157 14.31 -1.07 25.08
N PRO A 158 15.17 -0.07 25.33
CA PRO A 158 14.79 1.31 25.15
C PRO A 158 14.57 1.74 23.69
N ILE A 159 15.19 1.03 22.75
CA ILE A 159 15.09 1.33 21.32
C ILE A 159 14.21 0.29 20.65
N HIS A 160 13.11 0.76 20.06
CA HIS A 160 12.17 -0.05 19.27
C HIS A 160 12.35 0.26 17.79
N ILE A 161 12.85 -0.70 17.02
CA ILE A 161 12.98 -0.57 15.57
C ILE A 161 11.65 -0.91 14.94
N LEU A 162 11.06 0.06 14.26
CA LEU A 162 9.67 0.00 13.77
C LEU A 162 9.58 -0.54 12.35
N CYS A 163 10.31 0.08 11.43
CA CYS A 163 10.35 -0.29 10.03
C CYS A 163 11.54 0.36 9.32
N HIS A 164 11.79 -0.09 8.11
CA HIS A 164 12.65 0.60 7.16
C HIS A 164 11.92 0.77 5.83
N CYS A 165 12.14 1.86 5.15
CA CYS A 165 11.58 2.09 3.81
C CYS A 165 12.30 3.22 3.08
N ILE A 166 12.05 3.32 1.79
CA ILE A 166 12.37 4.55 1.05
C ILE A 166 11.35 5.64 1.40
N LYS A 167 11.77 6.89 1.37
CA LYS A 167 10.96 8.07 1.72
C LYS A 167 9.58 8.08 1.04
N SER A 168 9.51 7.66 -0.22
CA SER A 168 8.25 7.63 -0.99
C SER A 168 7.19 6.66 -0.44
N LYS A 169 7.59 5.66 0.38
CA LYS A 169 6.69 4.66 0.99
C LYS A 169 6.36 4.95 2.45
N GLU A 170 6.90 6.01 3.04
CA GLU A 170 6.74 6.36 4.46
C GLU A 170 5.28 6.43 4.90
N ALA A 171 4.43 7.11 4.13
CA ALA A 171 3.01 7.27 4.45
C ALA A 171 2.26 5.94 4.55
N VAL A 172 2.61 4.96 3.71
CA VAL A 172 2.01 3.62 3.71
C VAL A 172 2.33 2.89 5.01
N TYR A 173 3.60 2.91 5.44
CA TYR A 173 4.02 2.28 6.69
C TYR A 173 3.39 2.93 7.92
N PHE A 174 3.35 4.25 7.99
CA PHE A 174 2.73 4.95 9.11
C PHE A 174 1.23 4.73 9.20
N ASN A 175 0.53 4.64 8.07
CA ASN A 175 -0.88 4.28 8.07
C ASN A 175 -1.11 2.85 8.59
N LYS A 176 -0.28 1.88 8.21
CA LYS A 176 -0.35 0.52 8.77
C LYS A 176 -0.12 0.52 10.28
N MET A 177 0.92 1.19 10.78
CA MET A 177 1.22 1.30 12.22
C MET A 177 0.10 2.01 12.98
N LYS A 178 -0.43 3.11 12.45
CA LYS A 178 -1.52 3.88 13.06
C LYS A 178 -2.80 3.05 13.21
N ASN A 179 -3.04 2.10 12.33
CA ASN A 179 -4.21 1.22 12.37
C ASN A 179 -3.98 -0.05 13.19
N SER A 180 -2.76 -0.33 13.64
CA SER A 180 -2.44 -1.48 14.48
C SER A 180 -2.76 -1.21 15.95
N GLU A 181 -3.77 -1.89 16.50
CA GLU A 181 -4.12 -1.79 17.93
C GLU A 181 -3.01 -2.32 18.84
N THR A 182 -2.26 -3.34 18.42
CA THR A 182 -1.12 -3.87 19.14
C THR A 182 -0.03 -2.83 19.29
N PHE A 183 0.24 -2.09 18.22
CA PHE A 183 1.22 -1.03 18.21
C PHE A 183 0.81 0.15 19.10
N LYS A 184 -0.47 0.57 19.02
CA LYS A 184 -1.00 1.64 19.86
C LYS A 184 -0.92 1.32 21.35
N LYS A 185 -1.21 0.07 21.76
CA LYS A 185 -1.13 -0.35 23.16
C LYS A 185 0.30 -0.31 23.71
N LYS A 186 1.30 -0.59 22.87
CA LYS A 186 2.72 -0.65 23.26
C LYS A 186 3.32 0.73 23.60
N PHE A 187 2.79 1.80 22.99
CA PHE A 187 3.36 3.15 23.09
C PHE A 187 2.40 4.20 23.69
N ARG A 188 1.21 3.78 24.14
CA ARG A 188 0.22 4.62 24.83
C ARG A 188 0.32 4.48 26.35
N ASN A 189 1.47 4.70 26.92
CA ASN A 189 1.60 4.91 28.37
C ASN A 189 1.87 6.38 28.66
#